data_d58b137dd7e5950982e9431844b5374f
#
_entry.id   d58b137dd7e5950982e9431844b5374f
#
_cell.length_a   1.000
_cell.length_b   1.000
_cell.length_c   1.000
_cell.angle_alpha   90.00
_cell.angle_beta   90.00
_cell.angle_gamma   90.00
#
_symmetry.space_group_name_H-M   'P 1'
#
loop_
_entity.id
_entity.type
_entity.pdbx_description
1 polymer ?
#
loop_
_entity_poly.entity_id
_entity_poly.type
_entity_poly.pdbx_seq_one_letter_code
_entity_poly.pdbx_strand_id
1 'polypeptide(L)'
;MKRILKLSIVLLGALFVLLGCRSESKSVFVFQTENSKITYTYVYDKGNDEVLSLTTDVVVRLSEVQELATATRQKRDELVNQIKDIEGVRITLSDGAKAIGFTIEIDMKKFKLNDPESRAKAPSLYQTMDIALIKKDDKVSFSASKENIERLEFVEQKEEK
;
A
#
# COMPACT_ATOMS: atom_id res chain seq x y z
N MET A 1 -16.18 3.13 27.65
CA MET A 1 -15.89 2.27 26.49
C MET A 1 -14.95 2.98 25.50
N LYS A 2 -13.69 3.22 25.88
CA LYS A 2 -12.68 3.94 25.07
C LYS A 2 -11.33 3.20 25.01
N ARG A 3 -11.31 1.87 25.16
CA ARG A 3 -10.04 1.12 25.31
C ARG A 3 -9.79 -0.02 24.32
N ILE A 4 -10.63 -0.22 23.31
CA ILE A 4 -10.49 -1.37 22.38
C ILE A 4 -9.87 -0.97 21.03
N LEU A 5 -9.76 0.32 20.73
CA LEU A 5 -9.24 0.78 19.42
C LEU A 5 -7.71 0.93 19.36
N LYS A 6 -7.00 0.64 20.45
CA LYS A 6 -5.53 0.80 20.50
C LYS A 6 -4.72 -0.50 20.34
N LEU A 7 -5.37 -1.66 20.25
CA LEU A 7 -4.65 -2.95 20.25
C LEU A 7 -4.40 -3.55 18.87
N SER A 8 -5.03 -3.04 17.82
CA SER A 8 -4.88 -3.63 16.46
C SER A 8 -3.69 -3.09 15.67
N ILE A 9 -3.00 -2.07 16.14
CA ILE A 9 -1.89 -1.43 15.41
C ILE A 9 -0.52 -2.04 15.75
N VAL A 10 -0.42 -2.79 16.84
CA VAL A 10 0.88 -3.26 17.37
C VAL A 10 1.30 -4.64 16.87
N LEU A 11 0.39 -5.43 16.25
CA LEU A 11 0.70 -6.83 15.93
C LEU A 11 1.28 -7.08 14.53
N LEU A 12 1.40 -6.07 13.67
CA LEU A 12 1.97 -6.19 12.31
C LEU A 12 3.46 -5.80 12.23
N GLY A 13 4.04 -5.38 13.33
CA GLY A 13 5.43 -4.88 13.37
C GLY A 13 6.53 -5.91 13.66
N ALA A 14 6.21 -7.19 13.95
CA ALA A 14 7.15 -8.08 14.64
C ALA A 14 7.69 -9.27 13.83
N LEU A 15 7.53 -9.34 12.50
CA LEU A 15 7.90 -10.55 11.74
C LEU A 15 9.04 -10.39 10.71
N PHE A 16 9.81 -9.30 10.74
CA PHE A 16 10.95 -9.13 9.84
C PHE A 16 12.26 -8.80 10.56
N VAL A 17 12.63 -9.61 11.56
CA VAL A 17 14.01 -9.61 12.03
C VAL A 17 14.55 -11.01 11.84
N LEU A 18 15.32 -11.18 10.78
CA LEU A 18 16.46 -12.08 10.58
C LEU A 18 16.60 -12.38 9.09
N LEU A 19 17.53 -11.70 8.42
CA LEU A 19 18.41 -12.30 7.40
C LEU A 19 19.28 -11.22 6.74
N GLY A 20 20.54 -11.17 7.12
CA GLY A 20 21.62 -10.60 6.30
C GLY A 20 21.79 -9.08 6.41
N CYS A 21 23.02 -8.62 6.52
CA CYS A 21 23.45 -7.21 6.54
C CYS A 21 23.07 -6.43 5.27
N ARG A 22 21.80 -6.20 5.05
CA ARG A 22 21.29 -5.15 4.17
C ARG A 22 20.82 -4.02 5.08
N SER A 23 21.17 -2.80 4.75
CA SER A 23 20.69 -1.60 5.45
C SER A 23 19.22 -1.34 5.08
N GLU A 24 18.33 -2.27 5.46
CA GLU A 24 16.90 -2.11 5.24
C GLU A 24 16.37 -0.96 6.07
N SER A 25 15.66 -0.08 5.42
CA SER A 25 15.03 1.08 6.03
C SER A 25 13.55 1.09 5.68
N LYS A 26 12.75 1.78 6.52
CA LYS A 26 11.31 1.91 6.34
C LYS A 26 10.93 3.38 6.29
N SER A 27 10.05 3.75 5.38
CA SER A 27 9.42 5.07 5.34
C SER A 27 7.92 4.93 5.10
N VAL A 28 7.15 5.76 5.78
CA VAL A 28 5.68 5.76 5.73
C VAL A 28 5.20 7.11 5.22
N PHE A 29 4.33 7.10 4.22
CA PHE A 29 3.74 8.30 3.63
C PHE A 29 2.23 8.21 3.70
N VAL A 30 1.58 9.30 4.05
CA VAL A 30 0.14 9.37 4.22
C VAL A 30 -0.45 10.48 3.37
N PHE A 31 -1.49 10.13 2.63
CA PHE A 31 -2.42 11.08 2.03
C PHE A 31 -3.79 10.90 2.68
N GLN A 32 -4.39 11.99 3.14
CA GLN A 32 -5.66 11.93 3.85
C GLN A 32 -6.60 13.03 3.38
N THR A 33 -7.83 12.63 3.10
CA THR A 33 -8.97 13.52 2.87
C THR A 33 -10.00 13.35 4.00
N GLU A 34 -11.12 14.04 3.92
CA GLU A 34 -12.22 13.87 4.86
C GLU A 34 -12.78 12.42 4.84
N ASN A 35 -12.81 11.79 3.66
CA ASN A 35 -13.48 10.51 3.44
C ASN A 35 -12.54 9.35 3.18
N SER A 36 -11.25 9.59 2.99
CA SER A 36 -10.30 8.53 2.68
C SER A 36 -8.92 8.78 3.27
N LYS A 37 -8.23 7.70 3.57
CA LYS A 37 -6.82 7.71 3.96
C LYS A 37 -6.09 6.66 3.15
N ILE A 38 -4.98 7.05 2.53
CA ILE A 38 -4.06 6.16 1.82
C ILE A 38 -2.72 6.24 2.53
N THR A 39 -2.15 5.09 2.85
CA THR A 39 -0.83 5.00 3.48
C THR A 39 0.05 4.12 2.61
N TYR A 40 1.20 4.65 2.19
CA TYR A 40 2.28 3.89 1.57
C TYR A 40 3.37 3.62 2.59
N THR A 41 3.73 2.35 2.77
CA THR A 41 4.86 1.93 3.58
C THR A 41 5.88 1.25 2.69
N TYR A 42 7.03 1.91 2.50
CA TYR A 42 8.16 1.37 1.75
C TYR A 42 9.13 0.67 2.70
N VAL A 43 9.56 -0.53 2.32
CA VAL A 43 10.79 -1.13 2.81
C VAL A 43 11.81 -1.09 1.68
N TYR A 44 12.99 -0.56 1.93
CA TYR A 44 13.99 -0.32 0.90
C TYR A 44 15.41 -0.54 1.39
N ASP A 45 16.31 -0.90 0.48
CA ASP A 45 17.75 -0.93 0.71
C ASP A 45 18.31 0.49 0.54
N LYS A 46 18.71 1.10 1.67
CA LYS A 46 19.24 2.46 1.67
C LYS A 46 20.57 2.59 0.90
N GLY A 47 21.39 1.54 0.92
CA GLY A 47 22.69 1.55 0.24
C GLY A 47 22.55 1.54 -1.28
N ASN A 48 21.54 0.84 -1.78
CA ASN A 48 21.29 0.68 -3.21
C ASN A 48 20.15 1.55 -3.72
N ASP A 49 19.46 2.29 -2.87
CA ASP A 49 18.25 3.05 -3.25
C ASP A 49 17.19 2.18 -3.92
N GLU A 50 16.98 0.95 -3.44
CA GLU A 50 16.12 -0.04 -4.07
C GLU A 50 14.91 -0.35 -3.17
N VAL A 51 13.69 -0.23 -3.72
CA VAL A 51 12.46 -0.67 -3.04
C VAL A 51 12.41 -2.19 -3.03
N LEU A 52 12.26 -2.77 -1.83
CA LEU A 52 12.17 -4.21 -1.60
C LEU A 52 10.72 -4.67 -1.46
N SER A 53 9.89 -3.85 -0.83
CA SER A 53 8.45 -4.08 -0.74
C SER A 53 7.70 -2.76 -0.59
N LEU A 54 6.43 -2.79 -1.00
CA LEU A 54 5.48 -1.71 -0.79
C LEU A 54 4.21 -2.27 -0.14
N THR A 55 3.78 -1.67 0.96
CA THR A 55 2.46 -1.91 1.53
C THR A 55 1.60 -0.67 1.30
N THR A 56 0.41 -0.88 0.74
CA THR A 56 -0.58 0.17 0.52
C THR A 56 -1.80 -0.12 1.39
N ASP A 57 -2.08 0.74 2.36
CA ASP A 57 -3.30 0.70 3.14
C ASP A 57 -4.27 1.75 2.63
N VAL A 58 -5.49 1.33 2.32
CA VAL A 58 -6.58 2.23 1.91
C VAL A 58 -7.74 2.08 2.87
N VAL A 59 -8.19 3.19 3.43
CA VAL A 59 -9.37 3.26 4.28
C VAL A 59 -10.33 4.28 3.70
N VAL A 60 -11.58 3.88 3.50
CA VAL A 60 -12.65 4.73 2.97
C VAL A 60 -13.79 4.78 3.95
N ARG A 61 -14.23 5.99 4.33
CA ARG A 61 -15.43 6.19 5.14
C ARG A 61 -16.67 5.86 4.31
N LEU A 62 -17.56 5.09 4.86
CA LEU A 62 -18.82 4.78 4.21
C LEU A 62 -19.79 5.94 4.35
N SER A 63 -20.53 6.23 3.29
CA SER A 63 -21.65 7.14 3.31
C SER A 63 -22.77 6.60 4.23
N GLU A 64 -23.51 7.49 4.86
CA GLU A 64 -24.75 7.14 5.58
C GLU A 64 -25.87 6.74 4.61
N VAL A 65 -25.75 7.12 3.33
CA VAL A 65 -26.66 6.68 2.26
C VAL A 65 -26.30 5.23 1.89
N GLN A 66 -27.20 4.31 2.20
CA GLN A 66 -27.00 2.86 2.06
C GLN A 66 -26.60 2.43 0.62
N GLU A 67 -27.18 3.06 -0.38
CA GLU A 67 -26.90 2.77 -1.78
C GLU A 67 -25.44 3.11 -2.14
N LEU A 68 -24.94 4.27 -1.71
CA LEU A 68 -23.55 4.68 -1.92
C LEU A 68 -22.57 3.80 -1.14
N ALA A 69 -22.91 3.42 0.07
CA ALA A 69 -22.11 2.50 0.87
C ALA A 69 -21.98 1.13 0.20
N THR A 70 -23.08 0.63 -0.36
CA THR A 70 -23.10 -0.64 -1.12
C THR A 70 -22.23 -0.56 -2.38
N ALA A 71 -22.35 0.52 -3.15
CA ALA A 71 -21.54 0.75 -4.35
C ALA A 71 -20.04 0.84 -4.03
N THR A 72 -19.67 1.44 -2.90
CA THR A 72 -18.27 1.52 -2.46
C THR A 72 -17.70 0.13 -2.13
N ARG A 73 -18.47 -0.72 -1.43
CA ARG A 73 -18.08 -2.10 -1.17
C ARG A 73 -17.92 -2.90 -2.45
N GLN A 74 -18.85 -2.78 -3.36
CA GLN A 74 -18.81 -3.46 -4.66
C GLN A 74 -17.55 -3.14 -5.45
N LYS A 75 -17.20 -1.84 -5.55
CA LYS A 75 -15.96 -1.41 -6.24
C LYS A 75 -14.70 -1.97 -5.60
N ARG A 76 -14.64 -2.01 -4.26
CA ARG A 76 -13.53 -2.64 -3.55
C ARG A 76 -13.42 -4.13 -3.90
N ASP A 77 -14.53 -4.85 -3.86
CA ASP A 77 -14.55 -6.30 -4.10
C ASP A 77 -14.21 -6.63 -5.55
N GLU A 78 -14.62 -5.80 -6.51
CA GLU A 78 -14.20 -5.90 -7.91
C GLU A 78 -12.68 -5.73 -8.05
N LEU A 79 -12.09 -4.71 -7.41
CA LEU A 79 -10.65 -4.50 -7.40
C LEU A 79 -9.91 -5.72 -6.81
N VAL A 80 -10.37 -6.21 -5.66
CA VAL A 80 -9.80 -7.40 -5.01
C VAL A 80 -9.80 -8.59 -5.94
N ASN A 81 -10.90 -8.84 -6.64
CA ASN A 81 -11.00 -9.95 -7.58
C ASN A 81 -10.04 -9.84 -8.77
N GLN A 82 -9.71 -8.63 -9.21
CA GLN A 82 -8.74 -8.41 -10.27
C GLN A 82 -7.30 -8.69 -9.85
N ILE A 83 -6.94 -8.42 -8.59
CA ILE A 83 -5.55 -8.41 -8.14
C ILE A 83 -5.12 -9.62 -7.32
N LYS A 84 -6.06 -10.43 -6.82
CA LYS A 84 -5.78 -11.56 -5.91
C LYS A 84 -4.84 -12.62 -6.49
N ASP A 85 -4.80 -12.76 -7.82
CA ASP A 85 -4.01 -13.78 -8.51
C ASP A 85 -2.74 -13.20 -9.17
N ILE A 86 -2.36 -11.95 -8.84
CA ILE A 86 -1.13 -11.34 -9.34
C ILE A 86 0.06 -11.82 -8.50
N GLU A 87 1.07 -12.35 -9.16
CA GLU A 87 2.29 -12.84 -8.48
C GLU A 87 2.98 -11.73 -7.68
N GLY A 88 3.34 -12.04 -6.43
CA GLY A 88 3.98 -11.08 -5.53
C GLY A 88 3.02 -10.08 -4.88
N VAL A 89 1.72 -10.24 -5.07
CA VAL A 89 0.68 -9.40 -4.46
C VAL A 89 -0.09 -10.20 -3.43
N ARG A 90 -0.27 -9.63 -2.25
CA ARG A 90 -1.20 -10.11 -1.21
C ARG A 90 -2.19 -9.01 -0.91
N ILE A 91 -3.46 -9.37 -0.72
CA ILE A 91 -4.50 -8.46 -0.32
C ILE A 91 -5.20 -8.94 0.95
N THR A 92 -5.48 -7.99 1.84
CA THR A 92 -6.23 -8.22 3.07
C THR A 92 -7.36 -7.20 3.15
N LEU A 93 -8.55 -7.65 3.51
CA LEU A 93 -9.73 -6.78 3.63
C LEU A 93 -9.97 -6.40 5.08
N SER A 94 -10.50 -5.20 5.26
CA SER A 94 -10.96 -4.67 6.54
C SER A 94 -12.37 -4.15 6.37
N ASP A 95 -13.32 -4.72 7.13
CA ASP A 95 -14.72 -4.32 7.11
C ASP A 95 -15.15 -3.77 8.46
N GLY A 96 -15.71 -2.57 8.44
CA GLY A 96 -16.27 -1.90 9.59
C GLY A 96 -17.64 -1.31 9.29
N ALA A 97 -18.36 -0.93 10.35
CA ALA A 97 -19.70 -0.35 10.22
C ALA A 97 -19.69 1.03 9.53
N LYS A 98 -18.63 1.82 9.75
CA LYS A 98 -18.51 3.20 9.25
C LYS A 98 -17.39 3.42 8.25
N ALA A 99 -16.51 2.45 8.09
CA ALA A 99 -15.41 2.51 7.15
C ALA A 99 -15.05 1.10 6.69
N ILE A 100 -14.60 1.01 5.46
CA ILE A 100 -14.00 -0.20 4.90
C ILE A 100 -12.59 0.10 4.45
N GLY A 101 -11.79 -0.93 4.33
CA GLY A 101 -10.43 -0.78 3.85
C GLY A 101 -9.91 -2.04 3.19
N PHE A 102 -8.73 -1.91 2.65
CA PHE A 102 -7.92 -3.03 2.19
C PHE A 102 -6.44 -2.67 2.29
N THR A 103 -5.63 -3.69 2.47
CA THR A 103 -4.18 -3.60 2.46
C THR A 103 -3.67 -4.42 1.28
N ILE A 104 -2.83 -3.81 0.45
CA ILE A 104 -2.10 -4.48 -0.62
C ILE A 104 -0.62 -4.54 -0.22
N GLU A 105 -0.07 -5.73 -0.13
CA GLU A 105 1.36 -5.95 0.10
C GLU A 105 2.00 -6.44 -1.20
N ILE A 106 3.09 -5.79 -1.62
CA ILE A 106 3.82 -6.10 -2.84
C ILE A 106 5.26 -6.50 -2.49
N ASP A 107 5.62 -7.72 -2.84
CA ASP A 107 6.99 -8.24 -2.78
C ASP A 107 7.68 -7.98 -4.13
N MET A 108 8.62 -7.03 -4.15
CA MET A 108 9.33 -6.62 -5.36
C MET A 108 10.24 -7.71 -5.95
N LYS A 109 10.54 -8.79 -5.20
CA LYS A 109 11.26 -9.93 -5.73
C LYS A 109 10.42 -10.79 -6.68
N LYS A 110 9.10 -10.75 -6.52
CA LYS A 110 8.13 -11.56 -7.28
C LYS A 110 7.29 -10.72 -8.23
N PHE A 111 6.92 -9.52 -7.79
CA PHE A 111 6.07 -8.63 -8.56
C PHE A 111 6.82 -8.05 -9.76
N LYS A 112 6.23 -8.21 -10.94
CA LYS A 112 6.79 -7.72 -12.20
C LYS A 112 6.04 -6.47 -12.65
N LEU A 113 6.62 -5.29 -12.40
CA LEU A 113 6.01 -4.00 -12.71
C LEU A 113 5.66 -3.85 -14.22
N ASN A 114 6.40 -4.49 -15.12
CA ASN A 114 6.23 -4.36 -16.57
C ASN A 114 5.65 -5.62 -17.23
N ASP A 115 4.97 -6.51 -16.49
CA ASP A 115 4.35 -7.69 -17.06
C ASP A 115 3.04 -7.35 -17.82
N PRO A 116 3.00 -7.52 -19.16
CA PRO A 116 1.84 -7.10 -19.95
C PRO A 116 0.56 -7.89 -19.63
N GLU A 117 0.71 -9.18 -19.28
CA GLU A 117 -0.44 -10.02 -18.97
C GLU A 117 -1.08 -9.61 -17.64
N SER A 118 -0.28 -9.43 -16.60
CA SER A 118 -0.76 -8.96 -15.30
C SER A 118 -1.33 -7.54 -15.39
N ARG A 119 -0.71 -6.65 -16.18
CA ARG A 119 -1.24 -5.30 -16.44
C ARG A 119 -2.62 -5.34 -17.09
N ALA A 120 -2.84 -6.23 -18.04
CA ALA A 120 -4.14 -6.40 -18.70
C ALA A 120 -5.20 -6.96 -17.74
N LYS A 121 -4.81 -7.83 -16.81
CA LYS A 121 -5.72 -8.40 -15.78
C LYS A 121 -6.08 -7.42 -14.68
N ALA A 122 -5.14 -6.58 -14.26
CA ALA A 122 -5.30 -5.67 -13.11
C ALA A 122 -4.88 -4.23 -13.43
N PRO A 123 -5.49 -3.55 -14.41
CA PRO A 123 -5.05 -2.24 -14.87
C PRO A 123 -5.06 -1.18 -13.76
N SER A 124 -6.03 -1.21 -12.86
CA SER A 124 -6.13 -0.26 -11.75
C SER A 124 -4.99 -0.42 -10.74
N LEU A 125 -4.56 -1.66 -10.45
CA LEU A 125 -3.39 -1.92 -9.61
C LEU A 125 -2.15 -1.31 -10.24
N TYR A 126 -1.89 -1.63 -11.50
CA TYR A 126 -0.67 -1.18 -12.18
C TYR A 126 -0.63 0.33 -12.37
N GLN A 127 -1.77 0.98 -12.61
CA GLN A 127 -1.85 2.44 -12.63
C GLN A 127 -1.44 3.06 -11.28
N THR A 128 -1.88 2.46 -10.18
CA THR A 128 -1.48 2.89 -8.84
C THR A 128 0.01 2.63 -8.60
N MET A 129 0.52 1.49 -9.04
CA MET A 129 1.93 1.14 -8.88
C MET A 129 2.85 2.01 -9.74
N ASP A 130 2.43 2.43 -10.94
CA ASP A 130 3.17 3.37 -11.79
C ASP A 130 3.35 4.75 -11.11
N ILE A 131 2.46 5.09 -10.20
CA ILE A 131 2.57 6.30 -9.37
C ILE A 131 3.52 6.07 -8.18
N ALA A 132 3.37 4.95 -7.49
CA ALA A 132 4.09 4.67 -6.25
C ALA A 132 5.49 4.10 -6.45
N LEU A 133 5.78 3.47 -7.59
CA LEU A 133 7.01 2.73 -7.86
C LEU A 133 7.69 3.25 -9.13
N ILE A 134 8.67 4.13 -8.97
CA ILE A 134 9.40 4.72 -10.09
C ILE A 134 10.65 3.89 -10.40
N LYS A 135 10.67 3.32 -11.61
CA LYS A 135 11.82 2.57 -12.11
C LYS A 135 12.91 3.53 -12.57
N LYS A 136 14.13 3.28 -12.10
CA LYS A 136 15.37 3.90 -12.57
C LYS A 136 16.34 2.79 -12.93
N ASP A 137 16.82 2.78 -14.16
CA ASP A 137 17.63 1.69 -14.68
C ASP A 137 16.91 0.34 -14.55
N ASP A 138 17.52 -0.65 -13.90
CA ASP A 138 16.94 -1.99 -13.73
C ASP A 138 16.22 -2.22 -12.41
N LYS A 139 16.09 -1.19 -11.55
CA LYS A 139 15.48 -1.30 -10.23
C LYS A 139 14.40 -0.24 -9.98
N VAL A 140 13.56 -0.47 -8.99
CA VAL A 140 12.65 0.55 -8.48
C VAL A 140 13.40 1.39 -7.45
N SER A 141 13.61 2.67 -7.77
CA SER A 141 14.32 3.62 -6.93
C SER A 141 13.40 4.15 -5.83
N PHE A 142 13.84 4.03 -4.57
CA PHE A 142 13.09 4.61 -3.45
C PHE A 142 13.08 6.14 -3.51
N SER A 143 14.22 6.78 -3.79
CA SER A 143 14.32 8.24 -3.84
C SER A 143 13.42 8.84 -4.93
N ALA A 144 13.38 8.22 -6.11
CA ALA A 144 12.51 8.68 -7.20
C ALA A 144 11.02 8.43 -6.90
N SER A 145 10.68 7.30 -6.27
CA SER A 145 9.31 6.97 -5.84
C SER A 145 8.84 7.95 -4.77
N LYS A 146 9.67 8.23 -3.77
CA LYS A 146 9.42 9.23 -2.74
C LYS A 146 9.13 10.62 -3.35
N GLU A 147 10.03 11.12 -4.21
CA GLU A 147 9.84 12.41 -4.87
C GLU A 147 8.52 12.50 -5.62
N ASN A 148 8.13 11.41 -6.30
CA ASN A 148 6.88 11.39 -7.06
C ASN A 148 5.64 11.46 -6.16
N ILE A 149 5.58 10.66 -5.08
CA ILE A 149 4.41 10.68 -4.18
C ILE A 149 4.33 11.96 -3.34
N GLU A 150 5.47 12.57 -2.98
CA GLU A 150 5.48 13.87 -2.30
C GLU A 150 4.91 14.98 -3.19
N ARG A 151 5.11 14.95 -4.52
CA ARG A 151 4.45 15.85 -5.47
C ARG A 151 2.93 15.66 -5.53
N LEU A 152 2.43 14.51 -5.10
CA LEU A 152 1.01 14.19 -5.00
C LEU A 152 0.46 14.42 -3.59
N GLU A 153 1.15 15.25 -2.80
CA GLU A 153 0.74 15.68 -1.45
C GLU A 153 0.75 14.57 -0.38
N PHE A 154 1.44 13.46 -0.64
CA PHE A 154 1.72 12.50 0.43
C PHE A 154 2.76 13.08 1.39
N VAL A 155 2.50 12.95 2.68
CA VAL A 155 3.36 13.47 3.75
C VAL A 155 4.08 12.32 4.45
N GLU A 156 5.41 12.39 4.52
CA GLU A 156 6.21 11.42 5.26
C GLU A 156 5.94 11.54 6.77
N GLN A 157 5.56 10.42 7.38
CA GLN A 157 5.40 10.32 8.83
C GLN A 157 6.76 10.03 9.44
N LYS A 158 7.22 10.93 10.31
CA LYS A 158 8.43 10.68 11.10
C LYS A 158 8.08 9.69 12.22
N GLU A 159 8.90 8.66 12.37
CA GLU A 159 8.80 7.81 13.56
C GLU A 159 9.05 8.69 14.79
N GLU A 160 8.05 8.81 15.67
CA GLU A 160 8.28 9.34 17.00
C GLU A 160 9.22 8.37 17.75
N LYS A 161 10.39 8.88 18.09
CA LYS A 161 11.40 8.15 18.87
C LYS A 161 10.97 7.99 20.31
#